data_327725bc803fedc197a95347ba2923bf
#
_entry.id   327725bc803fedc197a95347ba2923bf
#
_cell.length_a   1.000
_cell.length_b   1.000
_cell.length_c   1.000
_cell.angle_alpha   90.00
_cell.angle_beta   90.00
_cell.angle_gamma   90.00
#
_symmetry.space_group_name_H-M   'P 1'
#
loop_
_entity.id
_entity.type
_entity.pdbx_description
1 polymer ?
#
loop_
_entity_poly.entity_id
_entity_poly.type
_entity_poly.pdbx_seq_one_letter_code
_entity_poly.pdbx_strand_id
1 'polypeptide(L)'
;MAFPSVVWGSFGVNETEMISYPGGKCYIFRLKLADKKNTPYRLDKPLDFLSQRSVDRRKKQHLAIDSTDLPISPVYLSAISKFEKIHIVGKSKWNNSVLIKCNHPNNAYKLLKLPFVKNVVQVFSSPDSICSPLRSSFKKEFNRWDTIPDSRYGVAVNQITSLNGDRLHSIGYRGKGKIIAVLDAGFMNVDRIPALHQIKIAGIDDFVVPKSKNIFAESDHGTMVLSLMATDLPGTYIGTAPDASYMLLRCEDTQTESLAEENYWAEAVEYADSVGVDIINSSLGYHDFDDSSTNHKYYEMDGLTTFISRTASMLADKGIILVNSAGNDGMGIWKKLNFPADARNIITVGAITPMGDNAAFSAVGPTADGRIKPDVMAYGSPAVVISGRGTIVDDMGTSFSAPLISGMVACLWQALPDKTAKEIIDIVIHSGNNIHPDNVYGYGVPDFQKAYNNGKR
;
A
#
# COMPACT_ATOMS: atom_id res chain seq x y z
N MET A 1 -39.43 9.60 -27.32
CA MET A 1 -39.19 9.84 -25.87
C MET A 1 -37.71 10.12 -25.74
N ALA A 2 -37.34 11.36 -25.42
CA ALA A 2 -35.95 11.78 -25.34
C ALA A 2 -35.44 11.46 -23.91
N PHE A 3 -34.29 10.79 -23.82
CA PHE A 3 -33.58 10.59 -22.57
C PHE A 3 -32.93 11.92 -22.13
N PRO A 4 -33.02 12.30 -20.86
CA PRO A 4 -32.32 13.48 -20.41
C PRO A 4 -30.81 13.21 -20.39
N SER A 5 -30.06 14.06 -21.08
CA SER A 5 -28.60 14.15 -21.01
C SER A 5 -28.18 14.45 -19.56
N VAL A 6 -27.44 13.53 -18.95
CA VAL A 6 -26.76 13.79 -17.69
C VAL A 6 -25.70 14.84 -17.94
N VAL A 7 -25.98 16.08 -17.52
CA VAL A 7 -25.02 17.17 -17.48
C VAL A 7 -24.02 16.82 -16.36
N TRP A 8 -22.81 16.45 -16.74
CA TRP A 8 -21.68 16.42 -15.82
C TRP A 8 -21.50 17.84 -15.28
N GLY A 9 -21.83 18.02 -14.02
CA GLY A 9 -21.64 19.31 -13.35
C GLY A 9 -20.18 19.71 -13.50
N SER A 10 -19.96 20.90 -14.08
CA SER A 10 -18.67 21.56 -14.12
C SER A 10 -18.13 21.59 -12.68
N PHE A 11 -17.05 20.87 -12.42
CA PHE A 11 -16.25 21.07 -11.22
C PHE A 11 -15.84 22.53 -11.22
N GLY A 12 -16.35 23.29 -10.25
CA GLY A 12 -15.90 24.67 -10.04
C GLY A 12 -14.38 24.59 -9.84
N VAL A 13 -13.65 25.22 -10.75
CA VAL A 13 -12.21 25.43 -10.60
C VAL A 13 -12.06 26.29 -9.36
N ASN A 14 -11.75 25.68 -8.22
CA ASN A 14 -11.22 26.42 -7.08
C ASN A 14 -9.94 27.07 -7.59
N GLU A 15 -9.83 28.39 -7.52
CA GLU A 15 -8.59 29.10 -7.77
C GLU A 15 -7.56 28.56 -6.77
N THR A 16 -6.76 27.59 -7.22
CA THR A 16 -5.62 27.08 -6.45
C THR A 16 -4.52 28.11 -6.61
N GLU A 17 -4.15 28.76 -5.51
CA GLU A 17 -3.02 29.67 -5.49
C GLU A 17 -1.74 28.88 -5.72
N MET A 18 -0.97 29.23 -6.77
CA MET A 18 0.33 28.63 -7.02
C MET A 18 1.35 29.25 -6.04
N ILE A 19 1.96 28.41 -5.24
CA ILE A 19 3.04 28.81 -4.32
C ILE A 19 4.37 28.19 -4.74
N SER A 20 5.47 28.86 -4.45
CA SER A 20 6.80 28.28 -4.66
C SER A 20 6.95 26.98 -3.89
N TYR A 21 7.64 25.99 -4.50
CA TYR A 21 7.87 24.70 -3.82
C TYR A 21 8.52 24.92 -2.44
N PRO A 22 7.99 24.34 -1.36
CA PRO A 22 8.51 24.51 -0.02
C PRO A 22 9.97 24.05 0.10
N GLY A 23 10.85 24.92 0.62
CA GLY A 23 12.28 24.63 0.74
C GLY A 23 13.10 24.89 -0.52
N GLY A 24 12.49 25.42 -1.60
CA GLY A 24 13.16 25.83 -2.84
C GLY A 24 13.59 24.64 -3.72
N LYS A 25 14.35 24.96 -4.79
CA LYS A 25 14.77 23.95 -5.78
C LYS A 25 15.64 22.87 -5.15
N CYS A 26 15.22 21.62 -5.26
CA CYS A 26 15.96 20.47 -4.79
C CYS A 26 15.79 19.26 -5.74
N TYR A 27 16.71 18.32 -5.62
CA TYR A 27 16.75 17.10 -6.41
C TYR A 27 16.97 15.92 -5.49
N ILE A 28 16.31 14.79 -5.78
CA ILE A 28 16.54 13.53 -5.08
C ILE A 28 17.11 12.52 -6.06
N PHE A 29 18.14 11.79 -5.62
CA PHE A 29 18.80 10.78 -6.41
C PHE A 29 18.84 9.46 -5.64
N ARG A 30 18.62 8.37 -6.38
CA ARG A 30 18.84 7.01 -5.90
C ARG A 30 20.23 6.56 -6.29
N LEU A 31 21.05 6.27 -5.29
CA LEU A 31 22.38 5.68 -5.46
C LEU A 31 22.25 4.16 -5.40
N LYS A 32 22.70 3.43 -6.42
CA LYS A 32 22.85 1.98 -6.36
C LYS A 32 24.24 1.66 -5.83
N LEU A 33 24.31 0.87 -4.74
CA LEU A 33 25.59 0.45 -4.17
C LEU A 33 26.04 -0.90 -4.72
N ALA A 34 27.33 -1.15 -4.71
CA ALA A 34 27.94 -2.37 -5.24
C ALA A 34 27.65 -3.59 -4.38
N ASP A 35 27.81 -3.42 -3.06
CA ASP A 35 27.72 -4.48 -2.08
C ASP A 35 27.43 -3.89 -0.69
N LYS A 36 27.50 -4.74 0.35
CA LYS A 36 27.35 -4.36 1.76
C LYS A 36 28.62 -4.65 2.57
N LYS A 37 29.78 -4.62 1.92
CA LYS A 37 31.06 -4.88 2.61
C LYS A 37 31.31 -3.89 3.75
N ASN A 38 32.15 -4.31 4.69
CA ASN A 38 32.51 -3.55 5.89
C ASN A 38 31.28 -3.18 6.76
N THR A 39 30.18 -3.95 6.67
CA THR A 39 29.08 -3.84 7.62
C THR A 39 29.44 -4.55 8.94
N PRO A 40 29.08 -3.98 10.11
CA PRO A 40 29.23 -4.69 11.39
C PRO A 40 28.17 -5.75 11.62
N TYR A 41 27.09 -5.73 10.83
CA TYR A 41 25.96 -6.65 10.95
C TYR A 41 26.28 -8.03 10.40
N ARG A 42 25.79 -9.07 11.07
CA ARG A 42 26.05 -10.46 10.73
C ARG A 42 24.77 -11.26 10.64
N LEU A 43 24.68 -12.20 9.70
CA LEU A 43 23.50 -13.06 9.50
C LEU A 43 23.23 -13.99 10.69
N ASP A 44 24.26 -14.39 11.43
CA ASP A 44 24.17 -15.19 12.64
C ASP A 44 23.70 -14.41 13.89
N LYS A 45 23.56 -13.06 13.76
CA LYS A 45 23.02 -12.16 14.78
C LYS A 45 21.87 -11.30 14.25
N PRO A 46 20.77 -11.91 13.82
CA PRO A 46 19.69 -11.17 13.14
C PRO A 46 18.97 -10.16 14.04
N LEU A 47 19.02 -10.33 15.35
CA LEU A 47 18.40 -9.41 16.31
C LEU A 47 19.08 -8.02 16.36
N ASP A 48 20.26 -7.88 15.74
CA ASP A 48 20.92 -6.57 15.62
C ASP A 48 20.20 -5.65 14.60
N PHE A 49 19.32 -6.23 13.72
CA PHE A 49 18.65 -5.49 12.65
C PHE A 49 17.22 -5.95 12.34
N LEU A 50 16.73 -7.02 12.95
CA LEU A 50 15.34 -7.49 12.88
C LEU A 50 14.79 -7.65 14.30
N SER A 51 13.48 -7.39 14.47
CA SER A 51 12.80 -7.69 15.73
C SER A 51 12.68 -9.20 15.96
N GLN A 52 12.50 -9.61 17.21
CA GLN A 52 12.24 -11.00 17.55
C GLN A 52 11.04 -11.55 16.76
N ARG A 53 9.96 -10.76 16.63
CA ARG A 53 8.76 -11.13 15.85
C ARG A 53 9.08 -11.40 14.37
N SER A 54 9.94 -10.59 13.76
CA SER A 54 10.39 -10.81 12.37
C SER A 54 11.19 -12.11 12.22
N VAL A 55 12.09 -12.37 13.16
CA VAL A 55 12.88 -13.62 13.19
C VAL A 55 11.96 -14.83 13.40
N ASP A 56 11.01 -14.76 14.33
CA ASP A 56 10.07 -15.85 14.62
C ASP A 56 9.13 -16.13 13.43
N ARG A 57 8.66 -15.07 12.74
CA ARG A 57 7.86 -15.20 11.51
C ARG A 57 8.60 -15.99 10.44
N ARG A 58 9.88 -15.66 10.18
CA ARG A 58 10.71 -16.38 9.20
C ARG A 58 10.95 -17.83 9.63
N LYS A 59 11.31 -18.04 10.90
CA LYS A 59 11.53 -19.37 11.45
C LYS A 59 10.30 -20.25 11.31
N LYS A 60 9.12 -19.73 11.63
CA LYS A 60 7.85 -20.46 11.52
C LYS A 60 7.52 -20.87 10.09
N GLN A 61 7.93 -20.05 9.11
CA GLN A 61 7.69 -20.31 7.70
C GLN A 61 8.89 -20.97 6.98
N HIS A 62 9.92 -21.39 7.73
CA HIS A 62 11.15 -22.02 7.20
C HIS A 62 11.90 -21.14 6.19
N LEU A 63 11.87 -19.82 6.37
CA LEU A 63 12.52 -18.83 5.50
C LEU A 63 13.88 -18.43 6.06
N ALA A 64 14.89 -18.38 5.18
CA ALA A 64 16.23 -17.94 5.56
C ALA A 64 16.29 -16.42 5.75
N ILE A 65 17.17 -16.00 6.66
CA ILE A 65 17.68 -14.62 6.72
C ILE A 65 18.92 -14.57 5.83
N ASP A 66 18.94 -13.69 4.86
CA ASP A 66 19.97 -13.63 3.83
C ASP A 66 20.66 -12.25 3.73
N SER A 67 21.57 -12.11 2.78
CA SER A 67 22.34 -10.86 2.60
C SER A 67 21.48 -9.64 2.25
N THR A 68 20.27 -9.83 1.73
CA THR A 68 19.34 -8.72 1.46
C THR A 68 18.84 -8.08 2.76
N ASP A 69 18.72 -8.87 3.82
CA ASP A 69 18.26 -8.41 5.14
C ASP A 69 19.28 -7.53 5.87
N LEU A 70 20.58 -7.70 5.55
CA LEU A 70 21.62 -6.89 6.19
C LEU A 70 21.41 -5.39 5.89
N PRO A 71 21.52 -4.51 6.90
CA PRO A 71 21.53 -3.07 6.68
C PRO A 71 22.64 -2.63 5.73
N ILE A 72 22.46 -1.47 5.11
CA ILE A 72 23.51 -0.81 4.32
C ILE A 72 24.70 -0.50 5.22
N SER A 73 25.91 -0.71 4.70
CA SER A 73 27.15 -0.49 5.44
C SER A 73 27.21 0.94 6.02
N PRO A 74 27.33 1.09 7.35
CA PRO A 74 27.51 2.41 7.98
C PRO A 74 28.73 3.16 7.48
N VAL A 75 29.77 2.44 7.03
CA VAL A 75 30.97 3.03 6.44
C VAL A 75 30.61 3.73 5.12
N TYR A 76 29.76 3.13 4.31
CA TYR A 76 29.30 3.73 3.05
C TYR A 76 28.40 4.94 3.31
N LEU A 77 27.46 4.85 4.26
CA LEU A 77 26.62 5.97 4.65
C LEU A 77 27.47 7.15 5.17
N SER A 78 28.46 6.89 6.02
CA SER A 78 29.36 7.91 6.52
C SER A 78 30.20 8.55 5.41
N ALA A 79 30.66 7.77 4.43
CA ALA A 79 31.41 8.31 3.29
C ALA A 79 30.54 9.22 2.40
N ILE A 80 29.29 8.85 2.14
CA ILE A 80 28.32 9.66 1.39
C ILE A 80 28.04 10.96 2.13
N SER A 81 27.83 10.92 3.45
CA SER A 81 27.48 12.08 4.28
C SER A 81 28.61 13.13 4.40
N LYS A 82 29.84 12.78 4.01
CA LYS A 82 30.97 13.73 3.98
C LYS A 82 30.94 14.68 2.79
N PHE A 83 30.14 14.39 1.78
CA PHE A 83 29.99 15.28 0.63
C PHE A 83 29.11 16.48 1.00
N GLU A 84 29.63 17.69 0.80
CA GLU A 84 28.91 18.92 1.07
C GLU A 84 27.61 19.01 0.26
N LYS A 85 26.57 19.56 0.91
CA LYS A 85 25.25 19.81 0.28
C LYS A 85 24.53 18.54 -0.17
N ILE A 86 24.89 17.40 0.43
CA ILE A 86 24.21 16.11 0.23
C ILE A 86 23.63 15.64 1.55
N HIS A 87 22.36 15.27 1.53
CA HIS A 87 21.64 14.74 2.70
C HIS A 87 21.06 13.37 2.34
N ILE A 88 21.33 12.38 3.17
CA ILE A 88 20.67 11.07 3.07
C ILE A 88 19.25 11.24 3.58
N VAL A 89 18.26 10.90 2.76
CA VAL A 89 16.82 11.01 3.05
C VAL A 89 16.10 9.67 3.07
N GLY A 90 16.74 8.58 2.61
CA GLY A 90 16.17 7.24 2.65
C GLY A 90 17.19 6.17 2.29
N LYS A 91 16.84 4.90 2.49
CA LYS A 91 17.70 3.74 2.18
C LYS A 91 16.84 2.48 2.02
N SER A 92 17.24 1.66 1.05
CA SER A 92 16.66 0.34 0.86
C SER A 92 17.73 -0.73 1.01
N LYS A 93 17.59 -1.56 2.05
CA LYS A 93 18.50 -2.68 2.31
C LYS A 93 18.32 -3.81 1.28
N TRP A 94 17.09 -4.10 0.86
CA TRP A 94 16.81 -5.15 -0.11
C TRP A 94 17.31 -4.80 -1.50
N ASN A 95 17.20 -3.53 -1.89
CA ASN A 95 17.70 -3.04 -3.16
C ASN A 95 19.16 -2.54 -3.11
N ASN A 96 19.79 -2.54 -1.94
CA ASN A 96 21.13 -2.01 -1.70
C ASN A 96 21.30 -0.62 -2.33
N SER A 97 20.43 0.31 -1.94
CA SER A 97 20.41 1.68 -2.46
C SER A 97 20.22 2.72 -1.35
N VAL A 98 20.68 3.94 -1.65
CA VAL A 98 20.56 5.10 -0.74
C VAL A 98 19.90 6.23 -1.50
N LEU A 99 18.94 6.86 -0.88
CA LEU A 99 18.27 8.04 -1.39
C LEU A 99 18.95 9.29 -0.81
N ILE A 100 19.37 10.19 -1.68
CA ILE A 100 20.01 11.45 -1.28
C ILE A 100 19.27 12.64 -1.85
N LYS A 101 19.25 13.75 -1.09
CA LYS A 101 18.74 15.06 -1.50
C LYS A 101 19.90 16.04 -1.65
N CYS A 102 19.86 16.86 -2.71
CA CYS A 102 20.83 17.93 -2.95
C CYS A 102 20.21 19.10 -3.71
N ASN A 103 20.86 20.27 -3.66
CA ASN A 103 20.35 21.50 -4.31
C ASN A 103 20.81 21.65 -5.78
N HIS A 104 21.73 20.80 -6.25
CA HIS A 104 22.23 20.84 -7.60
C HIS A 104 22.60 19.44 -8.09
N PRO A 105 22.16 19.00 -9.28
CA PRO A 105 22.39 17.65 -9.79
C PRO A 105 23.85 17.20 -9.79
N ASN A 106 24.76 18.11 -10.17
CA ASN A 106 26.20 17.79 -10.23
C ASN A 106 26.79 17.33 -8.89
N ASN A 107 26.17 17.68 -7.75
CA ASN A 107 26.65 17.21 -6.47
C ASN A 107 26.40 15.70 -6.31
N ALA A 108 25.27 15.18 -6.78
CA ALA A 108 24.98 13.75 -6.76
C ALA A 108 25.94 12.94 -7.63
N TYR A 109 26.25 13.42 -8.85
CA TYR A 109 27.15 12.71 -9.77
C TYR A 109 28.60 12.66 -9.26
N LYS A 110 29.03 13.56 -8.38
CA LYS A 110 30.35 13.47 -7.73
C LYS A 110 30.51 12.18 -6.89
N LEU A 111 29.42 11.57 -6.46
CA LEU A 111 29.43 10.33 -5.67
C LEU A 111 29.85 9.11 -6.50
N LEU A 112 29.82 9.18 -7.83
CA LEU A 112 30.37 8.14 -8.71
C LEU A 112 31.90 7.93 -8.53
N LYS A 113 32.60 8.90 -7.87
CA LYS A 113 34.00 8.74 -7.49
C LYS A 113 34.21 7.74 -6.34
N LEU A 114 33.15 7.42 -5.60
CA LEU A 114 33.22 6.41 -4.54
C LEU A 114 33.16 5.01 -5.18
N PRO A 115 34.13 4.12 -4.90
CA PRO A 115 34.25 2.84 -5.60
C PRO A 115 33.08 1.90 -5.37
N PHE A 116 32.30 2.14 -4.32
CA PHE A 116 31.11 1.35 -3.98
C PHE A 116 29.79 1.92 -4.56
N VAL A 117 29.80 3.10 -5.20
CA VAL A 117 28.64 3.65 -5.91
C VAL A 117 28.68 3.21 -7.36
N LYS A 118 27.69 2.42 -7.78
CA LYS A 118 27.58 1.83 -9.13
C LYS A 118 26.79 2.67 -10.09
N ASN A 119 25.74 3.33 -9.59
CA ASN A 119 24.86 4.15 -10.42
C ASN A 119 24.24 5.27 -9.59
N VAL A 120 23.88 6.37 -10.27
CA VAL A 120 23.23 7.54 -9.70
C VAL A 120 22.06 7.88 -10.63
N VAL A 121 20.83 7.72 -10.15
CA VAL A 121 19.61 7.95 -10.93
C VAL A 121 18.83 9.09 -10.27
N GLN A 122 18.47 10.12 -11.02
CA GLN A 122 17.55 11.14 -10.54
C GLN A 122 16.15 10.54 -10.44
N VAL A 123 15.53 10.68 -9.29
CA VAL A 123 14.17 10.14 -8.99
C VAL A 123 13.18 11.25 -8.67
N PHE A 124 13.67 12.47 -8.47
CA PHE A 124 12.83 13.65 -8.22
C PHE A 124 13.56 14.94 -8.59
N SER A 125 12.81 15.88 -9.14
CA SER A 125 13.19 17.29 -9.27
C SER A 125 12.01 18.13 -8.80
N SER A 126 12.21 18.96 -7.77
CA SER A 126 11.12 19.79 -7.29
C SER A 126 10.58 20.67 -8.42
N PRO A 127 9.26 20.80 -8.57
CA PRO A 127 8.67 21.79 -9.45
C PRO A 127 9.05 23.21 -8.99
N ASP A 128 8.85 24.20 -9.81
CA ASP A 128 9.10 25.59 -9.43
C ASP A 128 7.99 26.11 -8.50
N SER A 129 6.78 25.59 -8.68
CA SER A 129 5.62 25.90 -7.87
C SER A 129 4.71 24.67 -7.73
N ILE A 130 3.93 24.65 -6.67
CA ILE A 130 2.86 23.67 -6.42
C ILE A 130 1.55 24.40 -6.18
N CYS A 131 0.43 23.72 -6.43
CA CYS A 131 -0.86 24.21 -5.99
C CYS A 131 -0.89 24.23 -4.47
N SER A 132 -1.06 25.41 -3.87
CA SER A 132 -1.40 25.46 -2.45
C SER A 132 -2.70 24.70 -2.27
N PRO A 133 -2.80 23.77 -1.32
CA PRO A 133 -4.10 23.32 -0.88
C PRO A 133 -4.76 24.49 -0.16
N LEU A 134 -5.33 25.42 -0.92
CA LEU A 134 -6.34 26.30 -0.35
C LEU A 134 -7.31 25.36 0.35
N ARG A 135 -7.60 25.64 1.62
CA ARG A 135 -8.57 24.90 2.43
C ARG A 135 -9.71 24.55 1.52
N SER A 136 -9.74 23.31 1.04
CA SER A 136 -10.71 22.85 0.06
C SER A 136 -12.07 23.28 0.59
N SER A 137 -12.86 23.98 -0.22
CA SER A 137 -14.26 24.20 0.11
C SER A 137 -14.80 22.82 0.37
N PHE A 138 -15.08 22.52 1.63
CA PHE A 138 -15.42 21.19 2.08
C PHE A 138 -16.54 20.66 1.21
N LYS A 139 -16.29 19.64 0.37
CA LYS A 139 -17.36 18.94 -0.33
C LYS A 139 -18.36 18.53 0.72
N LYS A 140 -19.64 18.86 0.50
CA LYS A 140 -20.72 18.45 1.42
C LYS A 140 -20.75 16.93 1.38
N GLU A 141 -20.29 16.30 2.44
CA GLU A 141 -20.38 14.86 2.61
C GLU A 141 -21.82 14.47 2.95
N PHE A 142 -22.34 13.46 2.26
CA PHE A 142 -23.62 12.86 2.64
C PHE A 142 -23.32 11.81 3.71
N ASN A 143 -23.66 12.13 4.94
CA ASN A 143 -23.42 11.26 6.09
C ASN A 143 -24.48 10.15 6.15
N ARG A 144 -24.05 8.90 6.20
CA ARG A 144 -24.93 7.72 6.26
C ARG A 144 -25.29 7.27 7.67
N TRP A 145 -24.92 8.00 8.71
CA TRP A 145 -25.28 7.67 10.09
C TRP A 145 -26.80 7.51 10.30
N ASP A 146 -27.61 8.23 9.51
CA ASP A 146 -29.08 8.20 9.61
C ASP A 146 -29.73 7.05 8.81
N THR A 147 -28.94 6.25 8.07
CA THR A 147 -29.42 5.17 7.19
C THR A 147 -28.76 3.83 7.47
N ILE A 148 -28.46 3.55 8.73
CA ILE A 148 -27.74 2.33 9.13
C ILE A 148 -28.72 1.13 9.05
N PRO A 149 -28.36 0.05 8.30
CA PRO A 149 -29.15 -1.17 8.26
C PRO A 149 -29.25 -1.86 9.63
N ASP A 150 -30.37 -2.52 9.91
CA ASP A 150 -30.51 -3.40 11.08
C ASP A 150 -29.67 -4.68 10.90
N SER A 151 -28.40 -4.57 11.18
CA SER A 151 -27.39 -5.62 11.08
C SER A 151 -26.31 -5.39 12.10
N ARG A 152 -25.72 -6.48 12.62
CA ARG A 152 -24.51 -6.41 13.47
C ARG A 152 -23.39 -5.61 12.81
N TYR A 153 -23.25 -5.69 11.48
CA TYR A 153 -22.22 -5.01 10.70
C TYR A 153 -22.63 -3.61 10.25
N GLY A 154 -23.90 -3.21 10.50
CA GLY A 154 -24.42 -1.92 10.08
C GLY A 154 -24.20 -1.68 8.59
N VAL A 155 -23.66 -0.51 8.23
CA VAL A 155 -23.43 -0.10 6.83
C VAL A 155 -22.40 -0.97 6.08
N ALA A 156 -21.53 -1.68 6.80
CA ALA A 156 -20.50 -2.55 6.20
C ALA A 156 -21.02 -3.96 5.85
N VAL A 157 -22.29 -4.28 6.10
CA VAL A 157 -22.82 -5.65 5.97
C VAL A 157 -22.51 -6.28 4.61
N ASN A 158 -22.75 -5.58 3.50
CA ASN A 158 -22.53 -6.12 2.17
C ASN A 158 -21.04 -6.36 1.86
N GLN A 159 -20.18 -5.48 2.34
CA GLN A 159 -18.72 -5.58 2.15
C GLN A 159 -18.13 -6.83 2.80
N ILE A 160 -18.67 -7.24 3.93
CA ILE A 160 -18.20 -8.40 4.69
C ILE A 160 -18.88 -9.68 4.21
N THR A 161 -20.21 -9.65 4.02
CA THR A 161 -20.96 -10.86 3.65
C THR A 161 -20.67 -11.32 2.23
N SER A 162 -20.33 -10.41 1.30
CA SER A 162 -19.89 -10.79 -0.05
C SER A 162 -18.65 -11.68 -0.07
N LEU A 163 -17.82 -11.56 0.97
CA LEU A 163 -16.60 -12.35 1.17
C LEU A 163 -16.83 -13.58 2.08
N ASN A 164 -18.07 -13.83 2.56
CA ASN A 164 -18.37 -14.75 3.66
C ASN A 164 -17.52 -14.51 4.92
N GLY A 165 -17.11 -13.24 5.13
CA GLY A 165 -16.28 -12.83 6.26
C GLY A 165 -17.00 -12.91 7.60
N ASP A 166 -18.32 -12.70 7.60
CA ASP A 166 -19.19 -12.88 8.75
C ASP A 166 -19.11 -14.30 9.33
N ARG A 167 -18.86 -15.30 8.49
CA ARG A 167 -18.67 -16.71 8.92
C ARG A 167 -17.41 -16.88 9.75
N LEU A 168 -16.28 -16.30 9.34
CA LEU A 168 -15.05 -16.33 10.13
C LEU A 168 -15.21 -15.56 11.43
N HIS A 169 -15.82 -14.37 11.39
CA HIS A 169 -16.09 -13.59 12.58
C HIS A 169 -16.99 -14.33 13.59
N SER A 170 -18.01 -15.05 13.11
CA SER A 170 -18.93 -15.80 13.97
C SER A 170 -18.26 -16.92 14.77
N ILE A 171 -17.15 -17.46 14.26
CA ILE A 171 -16.34 -18.49 14.93
C ILE A 171 -15.09 -17.93 15.62
N GLY A 172 -15.01 -16.59 15.77
CA GLY A 172 -14.01 -15.91 16.59
C GLY A 172 -12.74 -15.43 15.85
N TYR A 173 -12.67 -15.59 14.54
CA TYR A 173 -11.50 -15.14 13.75
C TYR A 173 -11.74 -13.72 13.21
N ARG A 174 -11.19 -12.70 13.90
CA ARG A 174 -11.36 -11.28 13.64
C ARG A 174 -10.01 -10.56 13.45
N GLY A 175 -8.93 -11.31 13.14
CA GLY A 175 -7.57 -10.79 12.91
C GLY A 175 -6.71 -10.69 14.17
N LYS A 176 -7.16 -11.22 15.33
CA LYS A 176 -6.42 -11.15 16.60
C LYS A 176 -5.01 -11.74 16.49
N GLY A 177 -4.01 -10.99 16.96
CA GLY A 177 -2.60 -11.40 16.96
C GLY A 177 -1.86 -11.14 15.66
N LYS A 178 -2.55 -10.67 14.61
CA LYS A 178 -1.94 -10.22 13.35
C LYS A 178 -1.66 -8.72 13.39
N ILE A 179 -0.58 -8.31 12.70
CA ILE A 179 -0.25 -6.91 12.48
C ILE A 179 -0.39 -6.62 10.99
N ILE A 180 -1.23 -5.64 10.66
CA ILE A 180 -1.43 -5.15 9.29
C ILE A 180 -0.73 -3.78 9.18
N ALA A 181 0.25 -3.64 8.30
CA ALA A 181 0.75 -2.33 7.92
C ALA A 181 -0.15 -1.73 6.83
N VAL A 182 -0.55 -0.49 7.00
CA VAL A 182 -1.27 0.29 6.01
C VAL A 182 -0.30 1.32 5.45
N LEU A 183 0.03 1.19 4.17
CA LEU A 183 0.88 2.10 3.42
C LEU A 183 0.00 3.07 2.64
N ASP A 184 0.13 4.38 2.92
CA ASP A 184 -0.78 5.38 2.36
C ASP A 184 -0.17 6.80 2.38
N ALA A 185 -0.91 7.78 1.88
CA ALA A 185 -0.51 9.19 1.81
C ALA A 185 -0.69 9.97 3.13
N GLY A 186 -1.41 9.42 4.09
CA GLY A 186 -1.70 10.05 5.39
C GLY A 186 -2.87 9.38 6.09
N PHE A 187 -3.12 9.78 7.33
CA PHE A 187 -4.13 9.18 8.21
C PHE A 187 -4.88 10.25 9.00
N MET A 188 -5.43 11.23 8.27
CA MET A 188 -6.07 12.41 8.85
C MET A 188 -7.04 12.07 9.98
N ASN A 189 -6.79 12.67 11.15
CA ASN A 189 -7.64 12.60 12.33
C ASN A 189 -7.93 11.19 12.89
N VAL A 190 -7.20 10.15 12.50
CA VAL A 190 -7.36 8.79 13.08
C VAL A 190 -7.26 8.84 14.60
N ASP A 191 -6.40 9.69 15.14
CA ASP A 191 -6.19 9.93 16.57
C ASP A 191 -7.35 10.67 17.26
N ARG A 192 -8.32 11.21 16.49
CA ARG A 192 -9.42 12.07 16.98
C ARG A 192 -10.80 11.54 16.68
N ILE A 193 -10.96 10.71 15.64
CA ILE A 193 -12.26 10.17 15.21
C ILE A 193 -12.76 9.16 16.24
N PRO A 194 -13.89 9.40 16.93
CA PRO A 194 -14.38 8.51 17.99
C PRO A 194 -14.58 7.06 17.52
N ALA A 195 -15.04 6.86 16.30
CA ALA A 195 -15.25 5.55 15.68
C ALA A 195 -13.97 4.73 15.54
N LEU A 196 -12.79 5.37 15.60
CA LEU A 196 -11.47 4.76 15.41
C LEU A 196 -10.65 4.70 16.71
N HIS A 197 -11.17 5.19 17.83
CA HIS A 197 -10.43 5.23 19.11
C HIS A 197 -10.04 3.85 19.66
N GLN A 198 -10.74 2.79 19.27
CA GLN A 198 -10.47 1.44 19.76
C GLN A 198 -9.41 0.68 18.94
N ILE A 199 -8.91 1.29 17.87
CA ILE A 199 -7.92 0.67 16.99
C ILE A 199 -6.60 0.46 17.74
N LYS A 200 -6.05 -0.74 17.64
CA LYS A 200 -4.75 -1.08 18.21
C LYS A 200 -3.64 -0.63 17.26
N ILE A 201 -3.14 0.59 17.44
CA ILE A 201 -2.01 1.10 16.66
C ILE A 201 -0.71 0.53 17.23
N ALA A 202 -0.03 -0.31 16.45
CA ALA A 202 1.25 -0.94 16.79
C ALA A 202 2.45 -0.03 16.52
N GLY A 203 2.30 0.97 15.66
CA GLY A 203 3.32 1.97 15.35
C GLY A 203 2.90 2.90 14.25
N ILE A 204 3.62 4.00 14.12
CA ILE A 204 3.46 5.01 13.07
C ILE A 204 4.83 5.43 12.55
N ASP A 205 4.94 5.73 11.25
CA ASP A 205 6.15 6.36 10.70
C ASP A 205 5.84 7.15 9.42
N ASP A 206 6.75 8.07 9.05
CA ASP A 206 6.65 8.93 7.87
C ASP A 206 7.95 8.82 7.04
N PHE A 207 7.85 8.25 5.85
CA PHE A 207 8.99 8.05 4.92
C PHE A 207 9.12 9.18 3.90
N VAL A 208 8.10 10.04 3.78
CA VAL A 208 8.12 11.22 2.90
C VAL A 208 8.86 12.35 3.58
N VAL A 209 8.53 12.61 4.86
CA VAL A 209 9.18 13.63 5.68
C VAL A 209 9.86 12.95 6.88
N PRO A 210 11.10 12.46 6.70
CA PRO A 210 11.81 11.75 7.76
C PRO A 210 11.84 12.55 9.06
N LYS A 211 11.51 11.88 10.18
CA LYS A 211 11.38 12.44 11.53
C LYS A 211 10.07 13.20 11.81
N SER A 212 9.22 13.47 10.83
CA SER A 212 7.85 13.85 11.10
C SER A 212 7.11 12.66 11.73
N LYS A 213 6.22 12.93 12.67
CA LYS A 213 5.26 11.94 13.18
C LYS A 213 3.83 12.45 13.04
N ASN A 214 3.65 13.51 12.24
CA ASN A 214 2.36 14.17 12.09
C ASN A 214 1.58 13.61 10.89
N ILE A 215 1.55 12.29 10.74
CA ILE A 215 0.80 11.61 9.67
C ILE A 215 -0.72 11.83 9.79
N PHE A 216 -1.19 12.29 10.96
CA PHE A 216 -2.61 12.56 11.23
C PHE A 216 -3.09 13.94 10.75
N ALA A 217 -2.21 14.76 10.19
CA ALA A 217 -2.57 16.02 9.52
C ALA A 217 -2.50 15.94 7.99
N GLU A 218 -2.06 14.80 7.48
CA GLU A 218 -1.89 14.53 6.06
C GLU A 218 -3.19 13.99 5.44
N SER A 219 -3.16 13.45 4.21
CA SER A 219 -4.32 12.92 3.48
C SER A 219 -5.26 12.05 4.36
N ASP A 220 -6.55 12.11 4.10
CA ASP A 220 -7.56 11.26 4.76
C ASP A 220 -7.80 9.92 4.03
N HIS A 221 -7.15 9.70 2.88
CA HIS A 221 -7.30 8.47 2.12
C HIS A 221 -6.95 7.23 2.96
N GLY A 222 -5.82 7.24 3.68
CA GLY A 222 -5.44 6.15 4.57
C GLY A 222 -6.37 5.97 5.77
N THR A 223 -7.07 7.05 6.20
CA THR A 223 -8.13 6.95 7.23
C THR A 223 -9.30 6.14 6.71
N MET A 224 -9.74 6.44 5.49
CA MET A 224 -10.80 5.71 4.80
C MET A 224 -10.43 4.24 4.60
N VAL A 225 -9.23 3.97 4.09
CA VAL A 225 -8.67 2.62 3.91
C VAL A 225 -8.62 1.84 5.24
N LEU A 226 -8.10 2.46 6.29
CA LEU A 226 -8.01 1.85 7.63
C LEU A 226 -9.40 1.51 8.19
N SER A 227 -10.40 2.37 7.96
CA SER A 227 -11.76 2.18 8.48
C SER A 227 -12.40 0.89 8.01
N LEU A 228 -12.11 0.46 6.78
CA LEU A 228 -12.64 -0.78 6.17
C LEU A 228 -12.18 -2.06 6.89
N MET A 229 -11.05 -1.98 7.57
CA MET A 229 -10.48 -3.11 8.31
C MET A 229 -10.71 -3.02 9.81
N ALA A 230 -10.48 -1.84 10.38
CA ALA A 230 -10.18 -1.67 11.80
C ALA A 230 -11.37 -1.24 12.66
N THR A 231 -12.42 -0.69 12.06
CA THR A 231 -13.60 -0.19 12.79
C THR A 231 -14.29 -1.34 13.53
N ASP A 232 -14.70 -1.11 14.79
CA ASP A 232 -15.47 -2.07 15.60
C ASP A 232 -16.61 -1.36 16.36
N LEU A 233 -17.66 -1.03 15.64
CA LEU A 233 -18.88 -0.42 16.16
C LEU A 233 -20.08 -1.32 15.83
N PRO A 234 -20.37 -2.33 16.68
CA PRO A 234 -21.47 -3.25 16.45
C PRO A 234 -22.82 -2.52 16.23
N GLY A 235 -23.56 -2.95 15.21
CA GLY A 235 -24.80 -2.30 14.79
C GLY A 235 -24.62 -1.05 13.91
N THR A 236 -23.39 -0.55 13.77
CA THR A 236 -23.10 0.67 13.00
C THR A 236 -22.14 0.39 11.87
N TYR A 237 -20.94 -0.08 12.21
CA TYR A 237 -19.87 -0.39 11.25
C TYR A 237 -18.86 -1.36 11.88
N ILE A 238 -18.71 -2.55 11.34
CA ILE A 238 -17.63 -3.47 11.70
C ILE A 238 -16.78 -3.71 10.46
N GLY A 239 -15.49 -3.44 10.56
CA GLY A 239 -14.48 -3.70 9.53
C GLY A 239 -14.11 -5.18 9.42
N THR A 240 -13.25 -5.49 8.46
CA THR A 240 -12.91 -6.89 8.14
C THR A 240 -11.93 -7.55 9.11
N ALA A 241 -11.15 -6.76 9.90
CA ALA A 241 -10.23 -7.30 10.91
C ALA A 241 -10.16 -6.44 12.18
N PRO A 242 -11.29 -6.23 12.89
CA PRO A 242 -11.37 -5.25 13.97
C PRO A 242 -10.49 -5.61 15.20
N ASP A 243 -10.06 -6.86 15.35
CA ASP A 243 -9.21 -7.31 16.45
C ASP A 243 -7.70 -7.32 16.09
N ALA A 244 -7.34 -7.01 14.83
CA ALA A 244 -5.94 -6.89 14.41
C ALA A 244 -5.25 -5.68 15.04
N SER A 245 -3.92 -5.65 14.96
CA SER A 245 -3.13 -4.44 15.27
C SER A 245 -2.69 -3.79 13.96
N TYR A 246 -2.57 -2.46 13.96
CA TYR A 246 -2.28 -1.70 12.75
C TYR A 246 -1.00 -0.88 12.88
N MET A 247 -0.20 -0.87 11.81
CA MET A 247 0.93 0.01 11.66
C MET A 247 0.64 1.00 10.54
N LEU A 248 0.71 2.29 10.81
CA LEU A 248 0.34 3.34 9.88
C LEU A 248 1.60 3.98 9.32
N LEU A 249 1.86 3.78 8.02
CA LEU A 249 3.10 4.15 7.36
C LEU A 249 2.80 5.10 6.19
N ARG A 250 3.17 6.37 6.34
CA ARG A 250 3.07 7.34 5.26
C ARG A 250 4.24 7.17 4.31
N CYS A 251 3.96 6.89 3.04
CA CYS A 251 4.98 6.71 2.00
C CYS A 251 4.61 7.32 0.63
N GLU A 252 3.59 8.16 0.58
CA GLU A 252 3.16 8.89 -0.62
C GLU A 252 3.09 10.39 -0.35
N ASP A 253 3.58 11.19 -1.30
CA ASP A 253 3.53 12.66 -1.29
C ASP A 253 2.40 13.15 -2.19
N THR A 254 1.32 13.66 -1.61
CA THR A 254 0.15 14.15 -2.36
C THR A 254 0.41 15.41 -3.18
N GLN A 255 1.59 16.00 -3.10
CA GLN A 255 1.92 17.24 -3.79
C GLN A 255 2.69 17.01 -5.11
N THR A 256 3.32 15.85 -5.25
CA THR A 256 4.13 15.48 -6.41
C THR A 256 4.05 13.99 -6.67
N GLU A 257 4.09 13.58 -7.93
CA GLU A 257 4.13 12.18 -8.35
C GLU A 257 5.51 11.88 -8.96
N SER A 258 6.32 11.07 -8.31
CA SER A 258 7.70 10.83 -8.75
C SER A 258 8.25 9.47 -8.39
N LEU A 259 9.32 9.05 -9.07
CA LEU A 259 10.05 7.80 -8.73
C LEU A 259 10.62 7.78 -7.30
N ALA A 260 10.64 8.92 -6.58
CA ALA A 260 11.05 8.95 -5.18
C ALA A 260 10.06 8.20 -4.29
N GLU A 261 8.77 8.18 -4.63
CA GLU A 261 7.72 7.51 -3.87
C GLU A 261 7.90 6.00 -3.87
N GLU A 262 8.38 5.42 -4.97
CA GLU A 262 8.78 4.00 -4.99
C GLU A 262 9.86 3.67 -3.93
N ASN A 263 10.75 4.64 -3.65
CA ASN A 263 11.77 4.45 -2.61
C ASN A 263 11.20 4.61 -1.21
N TYR A 264 10.27 5.54 -0.99
CA TYR A 264 9.56 5.70 0.28
C TYR A 264 8.74 4.44 0.57
N TRP A 265 8.03 3.93 -0.44
CA TRP A 265 7.29 2.67 -0.35
C TRP A 265 8.22 1.49 -0.01
N ALA A 266 9.37 1.37 -0.69
CA ALA A 266 10.35 0.31 -0.44
C ALA A 266 10.93 0.39 0.99
N GLU A 267 11.23 1.59 1.48
CA GLU A 267 11.71 1.78 2.87
C GLU A 267 10.62 1.42 3.89
N ALA A 268 9.36 1.77 3.61
CA ALA A 268 8.21 1.44 4.45
C ALA A 268 7.98 -0.07 4.57
N VAL A 269 8.02 -0.83 3.46
CA VAL A 269 7.84 -2.29 3.51
C VAL A 269 9.03 -2.99 4.18
N GLU A 270 10.25 -2.50 3.99
CA GLU A 270 11.44 -3.01 4.66
C GLU A 270 11.44 -2.73 6.18
N TYR A 271 10.89 -1.59 6.59
CA TYR A 271 10.64 -1.27 7.98
C TYR A 271 9.57 -2.19 8.57
N ALA A 272 8.43 -2.35 7.89
CA ALA A 272 7.35 -3.26 8.28
C ALA A 272 7.86 -4.70 8.46
N ASP A 273 8.73 -5.17 7.55
CA ASP A 273 9.43 -6.44 7.69
C ASP A 273 10.28 -6.52 8.96
N SER A 274 11.08 -5.49 9.20
CA SER A 274 12.02 -5.46 10.32
C SER A 274 11.33 -5.51 11.68
N VAL A 275 10.17 -4.86 11.81
CA VAL A 275 9.38 -4.83 13.07
C VAL A 275 8.43 -6.03 13.21
N GLY A 276 8.27 -6.85 12.17
CA GLY A 276 7.55 -8.12 12.25
C GLY A 276 6.07 -8.04 11.87
N VAL A 277 5.70 -7.20 10.92
CA VAL A 277 4.36 -7.14 10.32
C VAL A 277 4.05 -8.46 9.60
N ASP A 278 2.79 -8.88 9.62
CA ASP A 278 2.31 -10.10 8.94
C ASP A 278 1.77 -9.78 7.54
N ILE A 279 0.99 -8.69 7.41
CA ILE A 279 0.27 -8.33 6.19
C ILE A 279 0.53 -6.85 5.90
N ILE A 280 0.68 -6.52 4.63
CA ILE A 280 0.76 -5.15 4.15
C ILE A 280 -0.45 -4.90 3.26
N ASN A 281 -1.24 -3.86 3.59
CA ASN A 281 -2.20 -3.25 2.69
C ASN A 281 -1.54 -2.06 1.99
N SER A 282 -1.46 -2.11 0.68
CA SER A 282 -1.00 -1.00 -0.15
C SER A 282 -2.12 -0.60 -1.11
N SER A 283 -2.74 0.53 -0.83
CA SER A 283 -3.77 1.12 -1.69
C SER A 283 -3.18 2.17 -2.63
N LEU A 284 -1.96 1.92 -3.09
CA LEU A 284 -1.10 2.79 -3.89
C LEU A 284 -0.71 2.12 -5.20
N GLY A 285 -0.37 2.95 -6.21
CA GLY A 285 0.11 2.43 -7.49
C GLY A 285 0.49 3.53 -8.47
N TYR A 286 1.56 3.30 -9.21
CA TYR A 286 2.25 4.27 -10.05
C TYR A 286 2.34 3.80 -11.49
N HIS A 287 2.24 4.69 -12.47
CA HIS A 287 2.63 4.47 -13.87
C HIS A 287 3.00 5.77 -14.57
N ASP A 288 2.30 6.86 -14.29
CA ASP A 288 2.58 8.20 -14.79
C ASP A 288 3.18 9.06 -13.68
N PHE A 289 4.18 9.87 -14.03
CA PHE A 289 4.88 10.75 -13.12
C PHE A 289 4.87 12.19 -13.66
N ASP A 290 5.11 13.18 -12.79
CA ASP A 290 5.22 14.60 -13.16
C ASP A 290 6.28 14.81 -14.26
N ASP A 291 7.39 14.06 -14.21
CA ASP A 291 8.34 13.94 -15.30
C ASP A 291 7.96 12.74 -16.18
N SER A 292 7.20 12.99 -17.23
CA SER A 292 6.73 11.94 -18.15
C SER A 292 7.84 11.09 -18.81
N SER A 293 9.09 11.57 -18.78
CA SER A 293 10.24 10.78 -19.25
C SER A 293 10.55 9.58 -18.35
N THR A 294 10.05 9.60 -17.12
CA THR A 294 10.21 8.55 -16.12
C THR A 294 9.01 7.61 -16.02
N ASN A 295 7.96 7.85 -16.80
CA ASN A 295 6.76 7.00 -16.82
C ASN A 295 7.07 5.55 -17.11
N HIS A 296 6.48 4.66 -16.33
CA HIS A 296 6.57 3.23 -16.58
C HIS A 296 5.91 2.82 -17.88
N LYS A 297 6.42 1.74 -18.46
CA LYS A 297 5.92 1.19 -19.72
C LYS A 297 5.32 -0.19 -19.51
N TYR A 298 4.34 -0.54 -20.33
CA TYR A 298 3.66 -1.83 -20.21
C TYR A 298 4.61 -3.04 -20.23
N TYR A 299 5.67 -2.99 -21.06
CA TYR A 299 6.65 -4.11 -21.14
C TYR A 299 7.46 -4.32 -19.84
N GLU A 300 7.43 -3.37 -18.91
CA GLU A 300 8.09 -3.47 -17.60
C GLU A 300 7.19 -4.17 -16.55
N MET A 301 5.91 -4.44 -16.92
CA MET A 301 4.90 -5.03 -16.03
C MET A 301 5.09 -6.55 -15.91
N ASP A 302 6.23 -6.97 -15.37
CA ASP A 302 6.62 -8.38 -15.21
C ASP A 302 6.88 -8.81 -13.75
N GLY A 303 6.67 -7.89 -12.81
CA GLY A 303 6.90 -8.07 -11.39
C GLY A 303 8.36 -7.99 -10.96
N LEU A 304 9.30 -7.72 -11.89
CA LEU A 304 10.75 -7.76 -11.62
C LEU A 304 11.51 -6.54 -12.16
N THR A 305 11.04 -5.93 -13.25
CA THR A 305 11.79 -4.88 -13.96
C THR A 305 11.77 -3.57 -13.19
N THR A 306 10.61 -3.10 -12.73
CA THR A 306 10.52 -1.84 -11.97
C THR A 306 11.09 -2.01 -10.55
N PHE A 307 11.54 -0.91 -9.99
CA PHE A 307 12.12 -0.91 -8.64
C PHE A 307 11.09 -1.36 -7.60
N ILE A 308 9.87 -0.83 -7.68
CA ILE A 308 8.80 -1.11 -6.72
C ILE A 308 8.27 -2.54 -6.87
N SER A 309 8.02 -3.03 -8.10
CA SER A 309 7.48 -4.39 -8.30
C SER A 309 8.47 -5.48 -7.90
N ARG A 310 9.77 -5.25 -8.16
CA ARG A 310 10.82 -6.16 -7.67
C ARG A 310 10.84 -6.22 -6.15
N THR A 311 10.71 -5.07 -5.48
CA THR A 311 10.67 -5.00 -4.02
C THR A 311 9.42 -5.71 -3.48
N ALA A 312 8.27 -5.47 -4.09
CA ALA A 312 7.00 -6.10 -3.73
C ALA A 312 7.06 -7.64 -3.87
N SER A 313 7.68 -8.13 -4.95
CA SER A 313 7.84 -9.57 -5.21
C SER A 313 8.71 -10.30 -4.18
N MET A 314 9.51 -9.58 -3.39
CA MET A 314 10.33 -10.18 -2.31
C MET A 314 9.52 -10.47 -1.04
N LEU A 315 8.37 -9.85 -0.84
CA LEU A 315 7.66 -9.85 0.46
C LEU A 315 7.24 -11.25 0.90
N ALA A 316 6.70 -12.07 0.01
CA ALA A 316 6.31 -13.45 0.35
C ALA A 316 7.51 -14.33 0.75
N ASP A 317 8.70 -14.07 0.18
CA ASP A 317 9.95 -14.73 0.57
C ASP A 317 10.48 -14.24 1.93
N LYS A 318 9.97 -13.12 2.40
CA LYS A 318 10.20 -12.62 3.78
C LYS A 318 9.09 -13.05 4.75
N GLY A 319 8.08 -13.79 4.26
CA GLY A 319 6.96 -14.31 5.05
C GLY A 319 5.85 -13.30 5.32
N ILE A 320 5.70 -12.29 4.44
CA ILE A 320 4.70 -11.23 4.52
C ILE A 320 3.74 -11.37 3.34
N ILE A 321 2.45 -11.15 3.59
CA ILE A 321 1.45 -11.07 2.52
C ILE A 321 1.25 -9.61 2.15
N LEU A 322 1.51 -9.28 0.88
CA LEU A 322 1.12 -7.99 0.31
C LEU A 322 -0.24 -8.13 -0.39
N VAL A 323 -1.16 -7.26 -0.02
CA VAL A 323 -2.42 -7.03 -0.72
C VAL A 323 -2.35 -5.64 -1.33
N ASN A 324 -2.40 -5.54 -2.65
CA ASN A 324 -2.26 -4.29 -3.39
C ASN A 324 -3.47 -4.01 -4.26
N SER A 325 -3.91 -2.76 -4.34
CA SER A 325 -4.95 -2.32 -5.27
C SER A 325 -4.50 -2.47 -6.72
N ALA A 326 -5.42 -2.79 -7.64
CA ALA A 326 -5.09 -2.98 -9.06
C ALA A 326 -4.76 -1.67 -9.79
N GLY A 327 -5.32 -0.55 -9.34
CA GLY A 327 -5.29 0.76 -9.99
C GLY A 327 -6.67 1.19 -10.51
N ASN A 328 -6.81 2.47 -10.85
CA ASN A 328 -8.09 3.08 -11.21
C ASN A 328 -8.13 3.60 -12.65
N ASP A 329 -7.24 3.14 -13.51
CA ASP A 329 -7.05 3.63 -14.89
C ASP A 329 -7.85 2.86 -15.95
N GLY A 330 -8.80 2.01 -15.53
CA GLY A 330 -9.59 1.16 -16.43
C GLY A 330 -10.33 1.92 -17.54
N MET A 331 -10.75 3.18 -17.29
CA MET A 331 -11.39 4.04 -18.29
C MET A 331 -10.38 4.91 -19.04
N GLY A 332 -9.14 5.00 -18.58
CA GLY A 332 -8.08 5.80 -19.17
C GLY A 332 -7.46 5.17 -20.42
N ILE A 333 -6.45 5.81 -20.97
CA ILE A 333 -5.66 5.29 -22.09
C ILE A 333 -4.81 4.11 -21.64
N TRP A 334 -4.29 4.14 -20.42
CA TRP A 334 -3.45 3.11 -19.85
C TRP A 334 -4.18 1.77 -19.68
N LYS A 335 -5.34 1.76 -19.04
CA LYS A 335 -6.23 0.62 -18.77
C LYS A 335 -5.62 -0.53 -17.97
N LYS A 336 -4.31 -0.58 -17.85
CA LYS A 336 -3.55 -1.66 -17.22
C LYS A 336 -3.36 -1.39 -15.73
N LEU A 337 -2.83 -2.39 -15.04
CA LEU A 337 -2.48 -2.30 -13.63
C LEU A 337 -1.51 -1.15 -13.36
N ASN A 338 -1.52 -0.63 -12.15
CA ASN A 338 -0.49 0.28 -11.67
C ASN A 338 0.56 -0.53 -10.90
N PHE A 339 1.84 -0.15 -11.03
CA PHE A 339 2.93 -0.79 -10.29
C PHE A 339 2.83 -0.45 -8.79
N PRO A 340 2.92 -1.42 -7.85
CA PRO A 340 3.44 -2.78 -8.02
C PRO A 340 2.35 -3.88 -8.13
N ALA A 341 1.15 -3.59 -8.61
CA ALA A 341 0.08 -4.60 -8.72
C ALA A 341 0.44 -5.79 -9.63
N ASP A 342 1.47 -5.63 -10.49
CA ASP A 342 2.04 -6.69 -11.33
C ASP A 342 3.00 -7.62 -10.58
N ALA A 343 3.34 -7.34 -9.33
CA ALA A 343 4.32 -8.11 -8.57
C ALA A 343 3.92 -9.58 -8.42
N ARG A 344 4.91 -10.43 -8.17
CA ARG A 344 4.73 -11.88 -8.01
C ARG A 344 4.45 -12.22 -6.56
N ASN A 345 3.68 -13.28 -6.33
CA ASN A 345 3.38 -13.78 -4.98
C ASN A 345 2.75 -12.71 -4.06
N ILE A 346 1.85 -11.92 -4.61
CA ILE A 346 1.02 -10.94 -3.90
C ILE A 346 -0.46 -11.19 -4.20
N ILE A 347 -1.36 -10.51 -3.51
CA ILE A 347 -2.78 -10.48 -3.86
C ILE A 347 -3.10 -9.12 -4.46
N THR A 348 -3.35 -9.06 -5.76
CA THR A 348 -3.81 -7.85 -6.46
C THR A 348 -5.32 -7.82 -6.51
N VAL A 349 -5.93 -6.73 -6.07
CA VAL A 349 -7.38 -6.64 -5.88
C VAL A 349 -7.99 -5.61 -6.83
N GLY A 350 -8.91 -6.07 -7.68
CA GLY A 350 -9.77 -5.22 -8.50
C GLY A 350 -11.07 -4.85 -7.80
N ALA A 351 -11.80 -3.88 -8.35
CA ALA A 351 -13.04 -3.36 -7.79
C ALA A 351 -14.27 -3.87 -8.53
N ILE A 352 -15.29 -4.30 -7.77
CA ILE A 352 -16.63 -4.59 -8.29
C ILE A 352 -17.69 -3.67 -7.70
N THR A 353 -18.83 -3.59 -8.41
CA THR A 353 -20.08 -2.99 -7.96
C THR A 353 -20.87 -3.96 -7.07
N PRO A 354 -21.92 -3.50 -6.35
CA PRO A 354 -22.82 -4.38 -5.59
C PRO A 354 -23.55 -5.43 -6.46
N MET A 355 -23.62 -5.23 -7.78
CA MET A 355 -24.21 -6.19 -8.73
C MET A 355 -23.19 -7.26 -9.17
N GLY A 356 -21.92 -7.14 -8.76
CA GLY A 356 -20.84 -8.06 -9.14
C GLY A 356 -20.16 -7.70 -10.46
N ASP A 357 -20.55 -6.58 -11.09
CA ASP A 357 -19.89 -6.10 -12.31
C ASP A 357 -18.55 -5.47 -12.00
N ASN A 358 -17.58 -5.60 -12.91
CA ASN A 358 -16.32 -4.89 -12.81
C ASN A 358 -16.57 -3.37 -12.78
N ALA A 359 -16.04 -2.67 -11.79
CA ALA A 359 -16.10 -1.22 -11.76
C ALA A 359 -15.33 -0.66 -12.96
N ALA A 360 -15.95 0.23 -13.73
CA ALA A 360 -15.38 0.70 -15.00
C ALA A 360 -13.96 1.27 -14.87
N PHE A 361 -13.65 1.89 -13.72
CA PHE A 361 -12.31 2.42 -13.44
C PHE A 361 -11.30 1.34 -13.05
N SER A 362 -11.74 0.15 -12.62
CA SER A 362 -10.81 -0.89 -12.15
C SER A 362 -9.86 -1.32 -13.25
N ALA A 363 -8.57 -1.18 -12.98
CA ALA A 363 -7.50 -1.57 -13.90
C ALA A 363 -7.47 -3.09 -14.14
N VAL A 364 -7.05 -3.48 -15.33
CA VAL A 364 -7.11 -4.88 -15.81
C VAL A 364 -5.75 -5.38 -16.29
N GLY A 365 -5.57 -6.70 -16.29
CA GLY A 365 -4.42 -7.39 -16.86
C GLY A 365 -4.46 -7.50 -18.40
N PRO A 366 -3.70 -8.42 -18.96
CA PRO A 366 -2.66 -9.22 -18.30
C PRO A 366 -1.42 -8.39 -17.95
N THR A 367 -0.52 -8.98 -17.16
CA THR A 367 0.86 -8.47 -17.06
C THR A 367 1.60 -8.67 -18.38
N ALA A 368 2.75 -8.00 -18.57
CA ALA A 368 3.52 -8.12 -19.79
C ALA A 368 4.11 -9.53 -20.03
N ASP A 369 4.34 -10.28 -18.94
CA ASP A 369 4.76 -11.68 -18.97
C ASP A 369 3.57 -12.68 -19.00
N GLY A 370 2.34 -12.17 -19.23
CA GLY A 370 1.15 -12.96 -19.52
C GLY A 370 0.42 -13.55 -18.30
N ARG A 371 0.76 -13.13 -17.08
CA ARG A 371 0.02 -13.58 -15.88
C ARG A 371 -1.36 -12.93 -15.81
N ILE A 372 -2.33 -13.70 -15.33
CA ILE A 372 -3.67 -13.19 -15.00
C ILE A 372 -3.54 -12.24 -13.81
N LYS A 373 -4.10 -11.04 -13.95
CA LYS A 373 -4.30 -10.02 -12.93
C LYS A 373 -5.57 -9.21 -13.27
N PRO A 374 -6.27 -8.62 -12.27
CA PRO A 374 -6.04 -8.77 -10.83
C PRO A 374 -6.17 -10.23 -10.40
N ASP A 375 -5.71 -10.59 -9.19
CA ASP A 375 -5.88 -11.95 -8.69
C ASP A 375 -7.33 -12.18 -8.25
N VAL A 376 -7.91 -11.23 -7.52
CA VAL A 376 -9.26 -11.32 -6.94
C VAL A 376 -9.97 -9.97 -7.01
N MET A 377 -11.28 -9.99 -6.72
CA MET A 377 -12.15 -8.82 -6.72
C MET A 377 -12.80 -8.63 -5.35
N ALA A 378 -13.06 -7.36 -4.99
CA ALA A 378 -13.90 -7.02 -3.84
C ALA A 378 -14.68 -5.72 -4.09
N TYR A 379 -15.65 -5.37 -3.23
CA TYR A 379 -16.39 -4.13 -3.38
C TYR A 379 -15.46 -2.91 -3.36
N GLY A 380 -15.66 -2.02 -4.33
CA GLY A 380 -14.92 -0.77 -4.45
C GLY A 380 -15.71 0.30 -5.20
N SER A 381 -17.00 0.04 -5.55
CA SER A 381 -17.81 0.99 -6.32
C SER A 381 -19.32 0.85 -6.04
N PRO A 382 -19.88 1.48 -4.99
CA PRO A 382 -19.17 2.16 -3.92
C PRO A 382 -18.68 1.21 -2.82
N ALA A 383 -17.69 1.66 -2.06
CA ALA A 383 -17.37 1.14 -0.74
C ALA A 383 -17.81 2.15 0.32
N VAL A 384 -18.29 1.66 1.47
CA VAL A 384 -18.66 2.50 2.61
C VAL A 384 -17.43 2.66 3.50
N VAL A 385 -17.03 3.90 3.78
CA VAL A 385 -15.81 4.24 4.51
C VAL A 385 -16.08 5.30 5.59
N ILE A 386 -15.15 5.50 6.51
CA ILE A 386 -15.15 6.63 7.44
C ILE A 386 -14.12 7.64 6.97
N SER A 387 -14.57 8.84 6.58
CA SER A 387 -13.71 9.93 6.13
C SER A 387 -12.85 10.51 7.25
N GLY A 388 -11.85 11.32 6.91
CA GLY A 388 -11.03 12.05 7.87
C GLY A 388 -11.80 13.05 8.77
N ARG A 389 -13.09 13.24 8.51
CA ARG A 389 -14.02 14.02 9.36
C ARG A 389 -14.82 13.16 10.33
N GLY A 390 -14.64 11.84 10.29
CA GLY A 390 -15.45 10.90 11.07
C GLY A 390 -16.86 10.68 10.51
N THR A 391 -17.09 11.03 9.24
CA THR A 391 -18.36 10.86 8.54
C THR A 391 -18.38 9.52 7.83
N ILE A 392 -19.45 8.75 7.92
CA ILE A 392 -19.65 7.54 7.11
C ILE A 392 -20.14 7.96 5.72
N VAL A 393 -19.35 7.66 4.70
CA VAL A 393 -19.60 8.06 3.31
C VAL A 393 -19.40 6.91 2.35
N ASP A 394 -19.97 7.05 1.15
CA ASP A 394 -19.64 6.20 0.01
C ASP A 394 -18.47 6.80 -0.77
N ASP A 395 -17.51 5.97 -1.14
CA ASP A 395 -16.42 6.36 -2.01
C ASP A 395 -16.06 5.23 -2.99
N MET A 396 -15.25 5.52 -4.00
CA MET A 396 -14.96 4.60 -5.10
C MET A 396 -13.45 4.49 -5.36
N GLY A 397 -12.97 3.26 -5.52
CA GLY A 397 -11.57 2.97 -5.83
C GLY A 397 -11.21 1.53 -5.53
N THR A 398 -10.24 0.98 -6.28
CA THR A 398 -9.58 -0.29 -5.93
C THR A 398 -8.84 -0.17 -4.60
N SER A 399 -8.52 1.06 -4.18
CA SER A 399 -7.97 1.40 -2.86
C SER A 399 -8.87 0.96 -1.70
N PHE A 400 -10.17 0.84 -1.93
CA PHE A 400 -11.15 0.38 -0.93
C PHE A 400 -11.45 -1.12 -1.05
N SER A 401 -11.18 -1.73 -2.20
CA SER A 401 -11.29 -3.18 -2.38
C SER A 401 -10.14 -3.93 -1.69
N ALA A 402 -8.92 -3.44 -1.80
CA ALA A 402 -7.73 -4.06 -1.23
C ALA A 402 -7.82 -4.24 0.31
N PRO A 403 -8.22 -3.24 1.13
CA PRO A 403 -8.31 -3.42 2.57
C PRO A 403 -9.38 -4.42 2.99
N LEU A 404 -10.47 -4.59 2.25
CA LEU A 404 -11.45 -5.65 2.55
C LEU A 404 -10.78 -7.04 2.51
N ILE A 405 -9.96 -7.28 1.50
CA ILE A 405 -9.20 -8.52 1.36
C ILE A 405 -8.10 -8.61 2.44
N SER A 406 -7.35 -7.51 2.70
CA SER A 406 -6.28 -7.48 3.70
C SER A 406 -6.76 -7.89 5.09
N GLY A 407 -7.89 -7.36 5.53
CA GLY A 407 -8.48 -7.71 6.82
C GLY A 407 -8.96 -9.16 6.86
N MET A 408 -9.62 -9.62 5.80
CA MET A 408 -10.06 -11.02 5.72
C MET A 408 -8.89 -12.02 5.65
N VAL A 409 -7.77 -11.65 5.01
CA VAL A 409 -6.51 -12.42 5.03
C VAL A 409 -5.98 -12.54 6.47
N ALA A 410 -6.07 -11.47 7.28
CA ALA A 410 -5.67 -11.52 8.69
C ALA A 410 -6.55 -12.50 9.49
N CYS A 411 -7.87 -12.51 9.25
CA CYS A 411 -8.79 -13.47 9.89
C CYS A 411 -8.49 -14.91 9.47
N LEU A 412 -8.28 -15.14 8.17
CA LEU A 412 -7.95 -16.47 7.66
C LEU A 412 -6.61 -16.97 8.22
N TRP A 413 -5.58 -16.12 8.24
CA TRP A 413 -4.27 -16.49 8.75
C TRP A 413 -4.23 -16.64 10.28
N GLN A 414 -5.13 -15.96 11.00
CA GLN A 414 -5.39 -16.26 12.41
C GLN A 414 -5.95 -17.70 12.59
N ALA A 415 -6.87 -18.09 11.70
CA ALA A 415 -7.52 -19.39 11.72
C ALA A 415 -6.62 -20.56 11.26
N LEU A 416 -5.64 -20.25 10.41
CA LEU A 416 -4.70 -21.20 9.81
C LEU A 416 -3.25 -20.81 10.15
N PRO A 417 -2.87 -20.80 11.43
CA PRO A 417 -1.62 -20.20 11.89
C PRO A 417 -0.36 -20.92 11.38
N ASP A 418 -0.47 -22.17 10.95
CA ASP A 418 0.66 -22.99 10.50
C ASP A 418 0.93 -22.87 8.99
N LYS A 419 0.05 -22.20 8.27
CA LYS A 419 0.25 -21.92 6.84
C LYS A 419 1.25 -20.77 6.64
N THR A 420 2.08 -20.90 5.61
CA THR A 420 3.00 -19.86 5.15
C THR A 420 2.25 -18.74 4.43
N ALA A 421 2.91 -17.59 4.25
CA ALA A 421 2.36 -16.48 3.47
C ALA A 421 1.95 -16.92 2.06
N LYS A 422 2.80 -17.69 1.37
CA LYS A 422 2.52 -18.19 0.01
C LYS A 422 1.31 -19.13 -0.03
N GLU A 423 1.17 -20.02 0.94
CA GLU A 423 0.01 -20.91 1.03
C GLU A 423 -1.28 -20.13 1.28
N ILE A 424 -1.27 -19.11 2.13
CA ILE A 424 -2.44 -18.25 2.38
C ILE A 424 -2.82 -17.49 1.11
N ILE A 425 -1.84 -16.90 0.38
CA ILE A 425 -2.06 -16.24 -0.90
C ILE A 425 -2.76 -17.20 -1.88
N ASP A 426 -2.22 -18.40 -2.05
CA ASP A 426 -2.77 -19.41 -2.95
C ASP A 426 -4.19 -19.83 -2.57
N ILE A 427 -4.43 -20.10 -1.28
CA ILE A 427 -5.75 -20.48 -0.74
C ILE A 427 -6.78 -19.36 -1.01
N VAL A 428 -6.42 -18.10 -0.80
CA VAL A 428 -7.33 -16.96 -1.02
C VAL A 428 -7.66 -16.83 -2.50
N ILE A 429 -6.67 -16.83 -3.37
CA ILE A 429 -6.86 -16.69 -4.83
C ILE A 429 -7.78 -17.81 -5.35
N HIS A 430 -7.50 -19.06 -4.99
CA HIS A 430 -8.26 -20.22 -5.47
C HIS A 430 -9.61 -20.42 -4.75
N SER A 431 -9.95 -19.58 -3.77
CA SER A 431 -11.29 -19.57 -3.18
C SER A 431 -12.31 -18.79 -4.00
N GLY A 432 -11.85 -18.01 -4.97
CA GLY A 432 -12.69 -17.16 -5.80
C GLY A 432 -13.81 -17.91 -6.55
N ASN A 433 -14.82 -17.17 -6.95
CA ASN A 433 -16.03 -17.70 -7.58
C ASN A 433 -15.97 -17.74 -9.12
N ASN A 434 -14.91 -17.20 -9.75
CA ASN A 434 -14.70 -17.31 -11.19
C ASN A 434 -13.99 -18.62 -11.52
N ILE A 435 -14.69 -19.55 -12.14
CA ILE A 435 -14.17 -20.88 -12.52
C ILE A 435 -13.32 -20.85 -13.80
N HIS A 436 -13.37 -19.74 -14.54
CA HIS A 436 -12.56 -19.49 -15.73
C HIS A 436 -11.81 -18.15 -15.55
N PRO A 437 -10.72 -18.13 -14.76
CA PRO A 437 -10.01 -16.88 -14.45
C PRO A 437 -9.62 -16.11 -15.72
N ASP A 438 -9.80 -14.80 -15.68
CA ASP A 438 -9.53 -13.89 -16.78
C ASP A 438 -8.80 -12.61 -16.31
N ASN A 439 -8.49 -11.72 -17.25
CA ASN A 439 -7.72 -10.51 -16.95
C ASN A 439 -8.59 -9.32 -16.47
N VAL A 440 -9.88 -9.51 -16.26
CA VAL A 440 -10.81 -8.48 -15.75
C VAL A 440 -11.22 -8.79 -14.33
N TYR A 441 -11.61 -10.03 -14.07
CA TYR A 441 -12.11 -10.48 -12.77
C TYR A 441 -11.11 -11.33 -11.99
N GLY A 442 -9.99 -11.73 -12.61
CA GLY A 442 -9.10 -12.71 -12.00
C GLY A 442 -9.85 -14.00 -11.63
N TYR A 443 -9.62 -14.48 -10.44
CA TYR A 443 -10.34 -15.64 -9.87
C TYR A 443 -11.70 -15.23 -9.26
N GLY A 444 -12.14 -13.98 -9.43
CA GLY A 444 -13.40 -13.46 -8.91
C GLY A 444 -13.36 -13.07 -7.45
N VAL A 445 -14.51 -13.02 -6.80
CA VAL A 445 -14.67 -12.65 -5.39
C VAL A 445 -14.30 -13.85 -4.53
N PRO A 446 -13.30 -13.73 -3.63
CA PRO A 446 -12.90 -14.84 -2.76
C PRO A 446 -13.96 -15.14 -1.69
N ASP A 447 -14.17 -16.43 -1.43
CA ASP A 447 -15.02 -16.94 -0.36
C ASP A 447 -14.12 -17.38 0.80
N PHE A 448 -14.09 -16.60 1.88
CA PHE A 448 -13.22 -16.88 3.02
C PHE A 448 -13.68 -18.07 3.87
N GLN A 449 -14.95 -18.47 3.80
CA GLN A 449 -15.39 -19.72 4.41
C GLN A 449 -14.87 -20.93 3.63
N LYS A 450 -14.91 -20.88 2.29
CA LYS A 450 -14.32 -21.91 1.41
C LYS A 450 -12.81 -21.95 1.58
N ALA A 451 -12.15 -20.78 1.63
CA ALA A 451 -10.71 -20.67 1.90
C ALA A 451 -10.31 -21.36 3.21
N TYR A 452 -11.04 -21.10 4.30
CA TYR A 452 -10.82 -21.74 5.60
C TYR A 452 -10.99 -23.25 5.54
N ASN A 453 -12.05 -23.75 4.90
CA ASN A 453 -12.29 -25.18 4.77
C ASN A 453 -11.20 -25.88 3.93
N ASN A 454 -10.73 -25.24 2.87
CA ASN A 454 -9.65 -25.77 2.02
C ASN A 454 -8.31 -25.78 2.76
N GLY A 455 -8.01 -24.74 3.52
CA GLY A 455 -6.75 -24.62 4.26
C GLY A 455 -6.60 -25.59 5.45
N LYS A 456 -7.71 -26.16 5.91
CA LYS A 456 -7.71 -27.21 6.96
C LYS A 456 -7.34 -28.61 6.44
N ARG A 457 -7.44 -28.82 5.13
CA ARG A 457 -7.09 -30.08 4.47
C ARG A 457 -5.58 -30.15 4.23
#